data_1acf7feb245a5e3fd3c793ae93484ae6
#
_entry.id   1acf7feb245a5e3fd3c793ae93484ae6
#
_cell.length_a   1.000
_cell.length_b   1.000
_cell.length_c   1.000
_cell.angle_alpha   90.00
_cell.angle_beta   90.00
_cell.angle_gamma   90.00
#
_symmetry.space_group_name_H-M   'P 1'
#
loop_
_entity.id
_entity.type
_entity.pdbx_description
1 polymer ?
#
loop_
_entity_poly.entity_id
_entity_poly.type
_entity_poly.pdbx_seq_one_letter_code
_entity_poly.pdbx_strand_id
1 'polypeptide(L)'
;MYRAHKLLMATLATVAVLGCASPPGPLDGYEAVLPAVSSPPQATAADYPPGQVERGRYLVDLLGCGGCHTDGALVGEPDSDRLLAGSGVGIATSDPLRVRNPAVVYPANLTPDRSTGIGDWSLAQIVTMLQSGVDSHGDQALSVMPFLTYSRLRPEDAEAIAMYLKSLAPVAHRVPENVRAGRRARAPYVHFGVYRSEP
;
A
#
# COMPACT_ATOMS: atom_id res chain seq x y z
N MET A 1 -35.05 -17.27 -82.20
CA MET A 1 -35.54 -17.57 -80.83
C MET A 1 -34.40 -17.33 -79.86
N TYR A 2 -34.36 -16.13 -79.28
CA TYR A 2 -33.29 -15.72 -78.29
C TYR A 2 -33.89 -15.75 -76.88
N ARG A 3 -33.39 -16.60 -76.03
CA ARG A 3 -33.78 -16.62 -74.65
C ARG A 3 -32.77 -15.72 -73.82
N ALA A 4 -33.26 -14.60 -73.32
CA ALA A 4 -32.52 -13.74 -72.42
C ALA A 4 -32.51 -14.32 -70.98
N HIS A 5 -31.34 -14.63 -70.49
CA HIS A 5 -31.15 -14.99 -69.10
C HIS A 5 -30.97 -13.71 -68.30
N LYS A 6 -31.90 -13.42 -67.38
CA LYS A 6 -31.76 -12.36 -66.35
C LYS A 6 -30.94 -12.90 -65.25
N LEU A 7 -29.68 -12.41 -65.06
CA LEU A 7 -28.91 -12.58 -63.88
C LEU A 7 -29.45 -11.63 -62.79
N LEU A 8 -29.96 -12.21 -61.74
CA LEU A 8 -30.37 -11.50 -60.55
C LEU A 8 -29.11 -11.38 -59.63
N MET A 9 -28.47 -10.20 -59.54
CA MET A 9 -27.42 -9.92 -58.61
C MET A 9 -28.04 -9.62 -57.23
N ALA A 10 -27.89 -10.53 -56.25
CA ALA A 10 -28.25 -10.29 -54.88
C ALA A 10 -27.09 -9.57 -54.21
N THR A 11 -27.27 -8.28 -53.94
CA THR A 11 -26.33 -7.51 -53.10
C THR A 11 -26.58 -7.83 -51.63
N LEU A 12 -25.64 -8.59 -51.01
CA LEU A 12 -25.60 -8.79 -49.56
C LEU A 12 -25.12 -7.48 -48.91
N ALA A 13 -26.02 -6.76 -48.27
CA ALA A 13 -25.68 -5.63 -47.44
C ALA A 13 -25.14 -6.18 -46.08
N THR A 14 -23.83 -6.12 -45.89
CA THR A 14 -23.21 -6.41 -44.60
C THR A 14 -23.48 -5.25 -43.65
N VAL A 15 -24.42 -5.41 -42.73
CA VAL A 15 -24.66 -4.47 -41.65
C VAL A 15 -23.50 -4.64 -40.66
N ALA A 16 -22.53 -3.73 -40.68
CA ALA A 16 -21.52 -3.62 -39.65
C ALA A 16 -22.20 -3.14 -38.34
N VAL A 17 -22.43 -4.03 -37.41
CA VAL A 17 -22.83 -3.67 -36.05
C VAL A 17 -21.61 -2.99 -35.41
N LEU A 18 -21.55 -1.67 -35.43
CA LEU A 18 -20.68 -0.89 -34.59
C LEU A 18 -21.13 -1.14 -33.13
N GLY A 19 -20.49 -2.08 -32.47
CA GLY A 19 -20.64 -2.25 -31.03
C GLY A 19 -20.21 -0.94 -30.37
N CYS A 20 -21.15 -0.25 -29.75
CA CYS A 20 -20.83 0.88 -28.85
C CYS A 20 -19.99 0.32 -27.70
N ALA A 21 -18.67 0.43 -27.79
CA ALA A 21 -17.80 0.19 -26.64
C ALA A 21 -18.19 1.22 -25.58
N SER A 22 -18.66 0.75 -24.44
CA SER A 22 -18.89 1.63 -23.29
C SER A 22 -17.58 2.34 -22.96
N PRO A 23 -17.63 3.64 -22.60
CA PRO A 23 -16.43 4.32 -22.15
C PRO A 23 -15.83 3.56 -20.95
N PRO A 24 -14.49 3.47 -20.84
CA PRO A 24 -13.85 2.74 -19.75
C PRO A 24 -14.32 3.29 -18.41
N GLY A 25 -14.72 2.41 -17.51
CA GLY A 25 -15.08 2.74 -16.14
C GLY A 25 -13.85 3.20 -15.34
N PRO A 26 -14.04 3.93 -14.25
CA PRO A 26 -12.93 4.44 -13.45
C PRO A 26 -12.08 3.33 -12.80
N LEU A 27 -12.61 2.12 -12.67
CA LEU A 27 -11.94 0.96 -12.10
C LEU A 27 -11.50 -0.09 -13.12
N ASP A 28 -11.66 0.14 -14.43
CA ASP A 28 -11.28 -0.84 -15.47
C ASP A 28 -9.76 -1.15 -15.49
N GLY A 29 -8.94 -0.29 -14.89
CA GLY A 29 -7.51 -0.51 -14.71
C GLY A 29 -7.13 -1.15 -13.37
N TYR A 30 -8.12 -1.62 -12.58
CA TYR A 30 -7.90 -2.25 -11.27
C TYR A 30 -8.36 -3.70 -11.30
N GLU A 31 -7.60 -4.56 -10.65
CA GLU A 31 -7.99 -5.95 -10.35
C GLU A 31 -8.27 -6.11 -8.86
N ALA A 32 -9.13 -7.06 -8.50
CA ALA A 32 -9.40 -7.38 -7.11
C ALA A 32 -8.24 -8.21 -6.54
N VAL A 33 -7.62 -7.69 -5.48
CA VAL A 33 -6.56 -8.37 -4.74
C VAL A 33 -6.93 -8.48 -3.27
N LEU A 34 -6.37 -9.48 -2.57
CA LEU A 34 -6.54 -9.66 -1.13
C LEU A 34 -5.19 -9.45 -0.45
N PRO A 35 -5.08 -8.51 0.51
CA PRO A 35 -3.87 -8.36 1.30
C PRO A 35 -3.57 -9.64 2.10
N ALA A 36 -2.29 -9.97 2.24
CA ALA A 36 -1.84 -11.03 3.13
C ALA A 36 -1.37 -10.47 4.46
N VAL A 37 -1.54 -11.27 5.51
CA VAL A 37 -0.96 -10.99 6.83
C VAL A 37 0.32 -11.79 6.95
N SER A 38 1.43 -11.12 7.28
CA SER A 38 2.71 -11.74 7.59
C SER A 38 3.06 -11.53 9.05
N SER A 39 3.51 -12.58 9.72
CA SER A 39 4.00 -12.45 11.10
C SER A 39 5.29 -11.64 11.15
N PRO A 40 5.44 -10.75 12.14
CA PRO A 40 6.64 -9.93 12.27
C PRO A 40 7.88 -10.81 12.58
N PRO A 41 9.07 -10.44 12.07
CA PRO A 41 10.29 -11.20 12.27
C PRO A 41 10.73 -11.21 13.74
N GLN A 42 11.62 -12.13 14.10
CA GLN A 42 12.23 -12.15 15.42
C GLN A 42 13.24 -11.01 15.56
N ALA A 43 13.33 -10.44 16.76
CA ALA A 43 14.37 -9.49 17.11
C ALA A 43 15.74 -10.17 17.07
N THR A 44 16.77 -9.46 16.58
CA THR A 44 18.14 -9.97 16.48
C THR A 44 19.12 -9.24 17.40
N ALA A 45 18.82 -7.98 17.79
CA ALA A 45 19.62 -7.20 18.72
C ALA A 45 19.07 -7.30 20.16
N ALA A 46 19.98 -7.33 21.14
CA ALA A 46 19.67 -7.44 22.57
C ALA A 46 19.86 -6.11 23.34
N ASP A 47 19.76 -4.98 22.65
CA ASP A 47 20.05 -3.65 23.21
C ASP A 47 18.96 -3.13 24.14
N TYR A 48 17.79 -3.78 24.16
CA TYR A 48 16.61 -3.39 24.94
C TYR A 48 16.12 -4.54 25.82
N PRO A 49 15.34 -4.25 26.89
CA PRO A 49 14.80 -5.29 27.76
C PRO A 49 13.96 -6.31 26.97
N PRO A 50 14.23 -7.63 27.08
CA PRO A 50 13.56 -8.65 26.28
C PRO A 50 12.04 -8.64 26.39
N GLY A 51 11.49 -8.35 27.59
CA GLY A 51 10.05 -8.26 27.81
C GLY A 51 9.40 -7.10 27.05
N GLN A 52 10.11 -5.97 26.91
CA GLN A 52 9.63 -4.83 26.12
C GLN A 52 9.68 -5.13 24.61
N VAL A 53 10.76 -5.76 24.17
CA VAL A 53 10.92 -6.16 22.76
C VAL A 53 9.82 -7.16 22.35
N GLU A 54 9.55 -8.16 23.19
CA GLU A 54 8.47 -9.13 22.92
C GLU A 54 7.08 -8.47 22.98
N ARG A 55 6.84 -7.55 23.90
CA ARG A 55 5.62 -6.74 23.93
C ARG A 55 5.46 -5.94 22.63
N GLY A 56 6.54 -5.31 22.16
CA GLY A 56 6.56 -4.57 20.90
C GLY A 56 6.26 -5.47 19.70
N ARG A 57 6.87 -6.65 19.64
CA ARG A 57 6.62 -7.64 18.60
C ARG A 57 5.13 -8.03 18.53
N TYR A 58 4.55 -8.35 19.69
CA TYR A 58 3.13 -8.68 19.81
C TYR A 58 2.24 -7.52 19.31
N LEU A 59 2.55 -6.28 19.67
CA LEU A 59 1.77 -5.12 19.24
C LEU A 59 1.91 -4.84 17.74
N VAL A 60 3.10 -4.99 17.16
CA VAL A 60 3.32 -4.86 15.71
C VAL A 60 2.52 -5.90 14.94
N ASP A 61 2.43 -7.14 15.45
CA ASP A 61 1.59 -8.20 14.90
C ASP A 61 0.10 -7.85 15.00
N LEU A 62 -0.35 -7.53 16.22
CA LEU A 62 -1.74 -7.20 16.52
C LEU A 62 -2.26 -5.99 15.71
N LEU A 63 -1.44 -4.96 15.54
CA LEU A 63 -1.77 -3.75 14.77
C LEU A 63 -1.65 -3.95 13.25
N GLY A 64 -1.15 -5.11 12.81
CA GLY A 64 -1.07 -5.48 11.41
C GLY A 64 -0.05 -4.67 10.60
N CYS A 65 1.02 -4.16 11.23
CA CYS A 65 2.02 -3.33 10.56
C CYS A 65 2.61 -4.02 9.31
N GLY A 66 2.84 -5.35 9.39
CA GLY A 66 3.36 -6.16 8.29
C GLY A 66 2.46 -6.22 7.06
N GLY A 67 1.14 -6.01 7.21
CA GLY A 67 0.21 -6.03 6.09
C GLY A 67 0.42 -4.89 5.08
N CYS A 68 1.00 -3.77 5.52
CA CYS A 68 1.36 -2.65 4.65
C CYS A 68 2.88 -2.54 4.48
N HIS A 69 3.65 -2.71 5.57
CA HIS A 69 5.10 -2.46 5.60
C HIS A 69 5.96 -3.68 5.22
N THR A 70 5.37 -4.74 4.67
CA THR A 70 6.09 -5.85 4.03
C THR A 70 5.85 -5.80 2.53
N ASP A 71 6.92 -5.90 1.74
CA ASP A 71 6.82 -5.84 0.28
C ASP A 71 5.90 -6.96 -0.25
N GLY A 72 5.02 -6.63 -1.20
CA GLY A 72 4.05 -7.56 -1.78
C GLY A 72 2.85 -7.92 -0.89
N ALA A 73 2.86 -7.62 0.42
CA ALA A 73 1.76 -8.01 1.33
C ALA A 73 0.41 -7.38 0.94
N LEU A 74 0.40 -6.16 0.42
CA LEU A 74 -0.80 -5.46 -0.05
C LEU A 74 -1.51 -6.16 -1.21
N VAL A 75 -0.81 -7.02 -1.95
CA VAL A 75 -1.34 -7.77 -3.10
C VAL A 75 -1.35 -9.28 -2.87
N GLY A 76 -1.17 -9.72 -1.62
CA GLY A 76 -1.29 -11.14 -1.25
C GLY A 76 -0.01 -11.96 -1.42
N GLU A 77 1.11 -11.35 -1.78
CA GLU A 77 2.39 -12.00 -2.10
C GLU A 77 3.54 -11.45 -1.21
N PRO A 78 3.47 -11.59 0.14
CA PRO A 78 4.47 -11.02 1.03
C PRO A 78 5.86 -11.62 0.78
N ASP A 79 6.85 -10.75 0.58
CA ASP A 79 8.25 -11.14 0.48
C ASP A 79 8.82 -11.42 1.89
N SER A 80 9.15 -12.68 2.17
CA SER A 80 9.70 -13.11 3.45
C SER A 80 11.07 -12.52 3.79
N ASP A 81 11.83 -12.09 2.79
CA ASP A 81 13.14 -11.47 2.96
C ASP A 81 13.05 -9.95 3.24
N ARG A 82 11.83 -9.40 3.10
CA ARG A 82 11.53 -7.97 3.28
C ARG A 82 10.44 -7.68 4.31
N LEU A 83 10.31 -8.54 5.32
CA LEU A 83 9.36 -8.33 6.41
C LEU A 83 9.62 -6.99 7.10
N LEU A 84 8.61 -6.14 7.18
CA LEU A 84 8.67 -4.78 7.71
C LEU A 84 9.68 -3.83 7.02
N ALA A 85 10.23 -4.23 5.88
CA ALA A 85 11.20 -3.42 5.14
C ALA A 85 10.56 -2.42 4.15
N GLY A 86 9.26 -2.16 4.29
CA GLY A 86 8.51 -1.27 3.39
C GLY A 86 7.97 -1.98 2.16
N SER A 87 7.23 -1.27 1.33
CA SER A 87 6.56 -1.86 0.17
C SER A 87 6.77 -1.07 -1.12
N GLY A 88 7.08 -1.79 -2.20
CA GLY A 88 7.07 -1.27 -3.57
C GLY A 88 5.66 -1.06 -4.12
N VAL A 89 4.64 -1.59 -3.44
CA VAL A 89 3.22 -1.34 -3.75
C VAL A 89 2.70 -0.25 -2.82
N GLY A 90 2.17 0.84 -3.40
CA GLY A 90 1.64 1.97 -2.66
C GLY A 90 0.16 1.84 -2.31
N ILE A 91 -0.37 2.82 -1.61
CA ILE A 91 -1.78 2.95 -1.26
C ILE A 91 -2.29 4.29 -1.77
N ALA A 92 -3.32 4.26 -2.62
CA ALA A 92 -4.00 5.48 -3.07
C ALA A 92 -4.78 6.10 -1.90
N THR A 93 -4.55 7.40 -1.66
CA THR A 93 -5.15 8.17 -0.55
C THR A 93 -6.31 9.04 -0.99
N SER A 94 -6.54 9.18 -2.28
CA SER A 94 -7.69 9.89 -2.84
C SER A 94 -8.51 8.97 -3.74
N ASP A 95 -9.81 9.24 -3.80
CA ASP A 95 -10.80 8.42 -4.50
C ASP A 95 -10.49 8.33 -6.02
N PRO A 96 -10.17 7.13 -6.56
CA PRO A 96 -9.88 6.95 -7.97
C PRO A 96 -11.12 7.12 -8.86
N LEU A 97 -12.33 7.09 -8.30
CA LEU A 97 -13.57 7.39 -9.02
C LEU A 97 -13.68 8.88 -9.37
N ARG A 98 -13.01 9.74 -8.60
CA ARG A 98 -13.04 11.20 -8.75
C ARG A 98 -11.76 11.78 -9.32
N VAL A 99 -10.62 11.13 -9.08
CA VAL A 99 -9.30 11.64 -9.44
C VAL A 99 -8.55 10.58 -10.23
N ARG A 100 -8.36 10.82 -11.53
CA ARG A 100 -7.67 9.88 -12.45
C ARG A 100 -6.27 9.48 -11.98
N ASN A 101 -5.54 10.42 -11.37
CA ASN A 101 -4.22 10.19 -10.80
C ASN A 101 -4.29 10.49 -9.29
N PRO A 102 -4.59 9.49 -8.45
CA PRO A 102 -4.69 9.68 -7.01
C PRO A 102 -3.32 10.00 -6.39
N ALA A 103 -3.34 10.61 -5.20
CA ALA A 103 -2.14 10.63 -4.38
C ALA A 103 -1.84 9.21 -3.90
N VAL A 104 -0.56 8.83 -3.89
CA VAL A 104 -0.12 7.49 -3.50
C VAL A 104 0.96 7.60 -2.45
N VAL A 105 0.82 6.82 -1.37
CA VAL A 105 1.81 6.68 -0.30
C VAL A 105 2.40 5.29 -0.38
N TYR A 106 3.73 5.19 -0.35
CA TYR A 106 4.43 3.91 -0.28
C TYR A 106 4.84 3.65 1.16
N PRO A 107 4.43 2.51 1.77
CA PRO A 107 4.76 2.19 3.15
C PRO A 107 6.27 2.12 3.36
N ALA A 108 6.77 2.88 4.33
CA ALA A 108 8.19 3.04 4.59
C ALA A 108 8.84 1.77 5.15
N ASN A 109 10.16 1.66 5.01
CA ASN A 109 10.99 0.65 5.66
C ASN A 109 11.07 0.91 7.17
N LEU A 110 10.54 -0.01 7.98
CA LEU A 110 10.52 0.06 9.44
C LEU A 110 11.71 -0.67 10.09
N THR A 111 12.60 -1.28 9.30
CA THR A 111 13.81 -1.91 9.83
C THR A 111 14.87 -0.86 10.19
N PRO A 112 15.84 -1.17 11.07
CA PRO A 112 16.88 -0.22 11.47
C PRO A 112 17.99 -0.04 10.44
N ASP A 113 17.69 -0.17 9.15
CA ASP A 113 18.61 0.21 8.08
C ASP A 113 18.80 1.73 8.08
N ARG A 114 20.06 2.18 8.07
CA ARG A 114 20.38 3.61 8.22
C ARG A 114 20.12 4.43 6.96
N SER A 115 20.12 3.80 5.81
CA SER A 115 20.02 4.48 4.51
C SER A 115 18.61 4.49 3.94
N THR A 116 17.79 3.51 4.29
CA THR A 116 16.46 3.32 3.70
C THR A 116 15.34 3.15 4.73
N GLY A 117 15.69 2.96 6.01
CA GLY A 117 14.76 2.70 7.10
C GLY A 117 14.91 3.69 8.27
N ILE A 118 14.59 3.21 9.47
CA ILE A 118 14.56 4.01 10.69
C ILE A 118 15.86 3.93 11.51
N GLY A 119 16.99 3.51 10.90
CA GLY A 119 18.25 3.27 11.61
C GLY A 119 18.77 4.48 12.38
N ASP A 120 18.64 5.68 11.83
CA ASP A 120 19.09 6.93 12.45
C ASP A 120 18.02 7.61 13.33
N TRP A 121 16.81 7.05 13.41
CA TRP A 121 15.76 7.58 14.27
C TRP A 121 15.97 7.17 15.74
N SER A 122 15.71 8.10 16.66
CA SER A 122 15.61 7.80 18.09
C SER A 122 14.27 7.11 18.40
N LEU A 123 14.18 6.45 19.57
CA LEU A 123 12.91 5.88 20.05
C LEU A 123 11.82 6.96 20.14
N ALA A 124 12.16 8.15 20.64
CA ALA A 124 11.21 9.25 20.79
C ALA A 124 10.65 9.71 19.44
N GLN A 125 11.47 9.75 18.37
CA GLN A 125 11.00 10.09 17.02
C GLN A 125 10.05 9.02 16.46
N ILE A 126 10.35 7.74 16.71
CA ILE A 126 9.46 6.63 16.30
C ILE A 126 8.12 6.72 17.05
N VAL A 127 8.13 6.95 18.36
CA VAL A 127 6.93 7.13 19.18
C VAL A 127 6.11 8.32 18.69
N THR A 128 6.76 9.45 18.43
CA THR A 128 6.10 10.66 17.89
C THR A 128 5.43 10.35 16.56
N MET A 129 6.14 9.69 15.63
CA MET A 129 5.58 9.30 14.34
C MET A 129 4.37 8.38 14.49
N LEU A 130 4.44 7.36 15.37
CA LEU A 130 3.33 6.46 15.63
C LEU A 130 2.07 7.18 16.14
N GLN A 131 2.24 8.10 17.09
CA GLN A 131 1.13 8.73 17.79
C GLN A 131 0.58 9.98 17.10
N SER A 132 1.39 10.71 16.35
CA SER A 132 1.01 11.99 15.74
C SER A 132 1.10 12.01 14.20
N GLY A 133 1.81 11.06 13.61
CA GLY A 133 2.11 11.07 12.19
C GLY A 133 3.16 12.11 11.79
N VAL A 134 3.88 12.71 12.74
CA VAL A 134 4.96 13.64 12.45
C VAL A 134 6.26 12.88 12.32
N ASP A 135 6.94 13.02 11.19
CA ASP A 135 8.19 12.32 10.89
C ASP A 135 9.41 12.94 11.60
N SER A 136 10.60 12.37 11.38
CA SER A 136 11.85 12.85 11.99
C SER A 136 12.27 14.25 11.55
N HIS A 137 11.66 14.81 10.51
CA HIS A 137 11.91 16.16 9.99
C HIS A 137 10.84 17.17 10.45
N GLY A 138 9.79 16.71 11.14
CA GLY A 138 8.67 17.54 11.59
C GLY A 138 7.56 17.68 10.55
N ASP A 139 7.63 16.92 9.45
CA ASP A 139 6.60 16.92 8.41
C ASP A 139 5.44 15.98 8.77
N GLN A 140 4.21 16.41 8.46
CA GLN A 140 3.02 15.58 8.65
C GLN A 140 2.95 14.49 7.59
N ALA A 141 2.97 13.23 8.00
CA ALA A 141 2.77 12.11 7.08
C ALA A 141 1.37 12.12 6.46
N LEU A 142 1.27 11.66 5.22
CA LEU A 142 -0.02 11.46 4.56
C LEU A 142 -0.83 10.41 5.33
N SER A 143 -2.11 10.71 5.60
CA SER A 143 -2.98 9.93 6.49
C SER A 143 -3.45 8.62 5.85
N VAL A 144 -2.57 7.63 5.75
CA VAL A 144 -2.91 6.24 5.43
C VAL A 144 -2.87 5.40 6.70
N MET A 145 -1.90 5.66 7.58
CA MET A 145 -1.85 5.02 8.89
C MET A 145 -2.98 5.57 9.79
N PRO A 146 -3.57 4.73 10.65
CA PRO A 146 -4.67 5.14 11.54
C PRO A 146 -4.15 5.91 12.77
N PHE A 147 -3.46 7.04 12.58
CA PHE A 147 -2.87 7.86 13.64
C PHE A 147 -3.85 8.23 14.75
N LEU A 148 -5.13 8.50 14.42
CA LEU A 148 -6.17 8.77 15.43
C LEU A 148 -6.41 7.59 16.38
N THR A 149 -6.15 6.35 15.92
CA THR A 149 -6.20 5.16 16.76
C THR A 149 -4.89 4.98 17.52
N TYR A 150 -3.76 5.19 16.86
CA TYR A 150 -2.43 5.01 17.45
C TYR A 150 -2.09 6.10 18.48
N SER A 151 -2.68 7.29 18.39
CA SER A 151 -2.55 8.32 19.44
C SER A 151 -3.09 7.88 20.80
N ARG A 152 -3.89 6.78 20.83
CA ARG A 152 -4.41 6.18 22.07
C ARG A 152 -3.51 5.07 22.64
N LEU A 153 -2.41 4.74 21.98
CA LEU A 153 -1.42 3.83 22.54
C LEU A 153 -0.90 4.41 23.85
N ARG A 154 -0.80 3.58 24.87
CA ARG A 154 -0.12 3.98 26.10
C ARG A 154 1.36 4.26 25.80
N PRO A 155 1.99 5.19 26.49
CA PRO A 155 3.40 5.52 26.25
C PRO A 155 4.30 4.28 26.25
N GLU A 156 4.13 3.40 27.23
CA GLU A 156 4.90 2.16 27.36
C GLU A 156 4.70 1.18 26.20
N ASP A 157 3.50 1.15 25.57
CA ASP A 157 3.22 0.32 24.41
C ASP A 157 3.85 0.91 23.15
N ALA A 158 3.80 2.22 22.97
CA ALA A 158 4.45 2.91 21.84
C ALA A 158 5.98 2.77 21.91
N GLU A 159 6.57 2.88 23.12
CA GLU A 159 8.00 2.64 23.35
C GLU A 159 8.38 1.19 23.07
N ALA A 160 7.56 0.22 23.50
CA ALA A 160 7.80 -1.20 23.23
C ALA A 160 7.84 -1.48 21.73
N ILE A 161 6.91 -0.91 20.94
CA ILE A 161 6.92 -0.98 19.47
C ILE A 161 8.24 -0.42 18.93
N ALA A 162 8.65 0.78 19.38
CA ALA A 162 9.87 1.42 18.91
C ALA A 162 11.12 0.57 19.25
N MET A 163 11.21 0.02 20.46
CA MET A 163 12.30 -0.88 20.87
C MET A 163 12.35 -2.15 20.00
N TYR A 164 11.21 -2.76 19.74
CA TYR A 164 11.13 -3.93 18.86
C TYR A 164 11.63 -3.61 17.45
N LEU A 165 11.12 -2.55 16.81
CA LEU A 165 11.52 -2.15 15.46
C LEU A 165 13.04 -1.86 15.39
N LYS A 166 13.61 -1.23 16.40
CA LYS A 166 15.06 -0.98 16.51
C LYS A 166 15.88 -2.25 16.78
N SER A 167 15.25 -3.33 17.26
CA SER A 167 15.91 -4.62 17.53
C SER A 167 15.88 -5.58 16.34
N LEU A 168 15.29 -5.20 15.22
CA LEU A 168 15.23 -6.01 14.00
C LEU A 168 16.59 -6.05 13.29
N ALA A 169 16.79 -7.05 12.44
CA ALA A 169 17.88 -7.02 11.47
C ALA A 169 17.64 -5.89 10.45
N PRO A 170 18.64 -5.06 10.13
CA PRO A 170 18.50 -4.05 9.09
C PRO A 170 18.34 -4.70 7.72
N VAL A 171 17.36 -4.25 6.95
CA VAL A 171 17.12 -4.68 5.56
C VAL A 171 17.20 -3.46 4.66
N ALA A 172 18.18 -3.41 3.78
CA ALA A 172 18.33 -2.32 2.81
C ALA A 172 17.27 -2.46 1.71
N HIS A 173 16.20 -1.69 1.81
CA HIS A 173 15.13 -1.65 0.81
C HIS A 173 14.62 -0.22 0.65
N ARG A 174 14.85 0.35 -0.53
CA ARG A 174 14.37 1.69 -0.87
C ARG A 174 12.99 1.59 -1.53
N VAL A 175 11.98 2.08 -0.83
CA VAL A 175 10.63 2.18 -1.37
C VAL A 175 10.50 3.36 -2.35
N PRO A 176 9.53 3.35 -3.28
CA PRO A 176 9.27 4.48 -4.16
C PRO A 176 8.89 5.75 -3.38
N GLU A 177 9.12 6.92 -3.99
CA GLU A 177 8.69 8.18 -3.41
C GLU A 177 7.17 8.34 -3.47
N ASN A 178 6.59 8.99 -2.45
CA ASN A 178 5.18 9.32 -2.41
C ASN A 178 4.78 10.22 -3.58
N VAL A 179 3.60 10.00 -4.13
CA VAL A 179 3.10 10.72 -5.30
C VAL A 179 1.92 11.62 -4.92
N ARG A 180 2.01 12.90 -5.24
CA ARG A 180 0.92 13.86 -5.02
C ARG A 180 -0.23 13.62 -6.01
N ALA A 181 -1.46 13.94 -5.61
CA ALA A 181 -2.62 13.90 -6.48
C ALA A 181 -2.40 14.71 -7.78
N GLY A 182 -2.91 14.20 -8.90
CA GLY A 182 -2.71 14.78 -10.23
C GLY A 182 -1.42 14.33 -10.93
N ARG A 183 -0.48 13.69 -10.23
CA ARG A 183 0.75 13.12 -10.81
C ARG A 183 0.57 11.61 -11.00
N ARG A 184 1.06 11.07 -12.11
CA ARG A 184 0.99 9.64 -12.40
C ARG A 184 2.02 8.88 -11.54
N ALA A 185 1.56 7.93 -10.74
CA ALA A 185 2.42 6.96 -10.07
C ALA A 185 3.07 6.03 -11.12
N ARG A 186 4.34 5.71 -10.94
CA ARG A 186 5.08 4.78 -11.82
C ARG A 186 5.11 3.36 -11.27
N ALA A 187 5.18 3.23 -9.94
CA ALA A 187 5.11 1.96 -9.25
C ALA A 187 3.65 1.60 -8.96
N PRO A 188 3.32 0.31 -8.80
CA PRO A 188 1.97 -0.16 -8.54
C PRO A 188 1.42 0.39 -7.22
N TYR A 189 0.10 0.44 -7.11
CA TYR A 189 -0.59 0.82 -5.88
C TYR A 189 -1.96 0.15 -5.80
N VAL A 190 -2.45 -0.06 -4.59
CA VAL A 190 -3.80 -0.51 -4.29
C VAL A 190 -4.69 0.66 -3.90
N HIS A 191 -5.99 0.48 -4.00
CA HIS A 191 -6.98 1.42 -3.49
C HIS A 191 -7.90 0.71 -2.50
N PHE A 192 -8.00 1.26 -1.28
CA PHE A 192 -9.02 0.87 -0.30
C PHE A 192 -10.19 1.84 -0.41
N GLY A 193 -11.36 1.35 -0.80
CA GLY A 193 -12.57 2.16 -0.96
C GLY A 193 -13.73 1.60 -0.16
N VAL A 194 -14.55 2.50 0.39
CA VAL A 194 -15.86 2.16 0.97
C VAL A 194 -16.91 2.77 0.06
N TYR A 195 -17.69 1.93 -0.60
CA TYR A 195 -18.74 2.34 -1.52
C TYR A 195 -20.12 2.02 -0.91
N ARG A 196 -21.00 3.01 -0.93
CA ARG A 196 -22.38 2.83 -0.52
C ARG A 196 -23.22 2.57 -1.76
N SER A 197 -23.98 1.45 -1.77
CA SER A 197 -24.99 1.24 -2.80
C SER A 197 -26.09 2.28 -2.67
N GLU A 198 -26.54 2.81 -3.79
CA GLU A 198 -27.78 3.58 -3.82
C GLU A 198 -28.99 2.63 -3.67
N PRO A 199 -30.05 3.00 -2.92
CA PRO A 199 -31.24 2.17 -2.74
C PRO A 199 -32.03 2.03 -4.03
#